data_cf5b258e68be0e4ec739d786a61aaad9
#
_entry.id   cf5b258e68be0e4ec739d786a61aaad9
#
_cell.length_a   1.000
_cell.length_b   1.000
_cell.length_c   1.000
_cell.angle_alpha   90.00
_cell.angle_beta   90.00
_cell.angle_gamma   90.00
#
_symmetry.space_group_name_H-M   'P 1'
#
loop_
_entity.id
_entity.type
_entity.pdbx_description
1 polymer ?
#
loop_
_entity_poly.entity_id
_entity_poly.type
_entity_poly.pdbx_seq_one_letter_code
_entity_poly.pdbx_strand_id
1 'polypeptide(L)'
;MSILQALQEFLEDYEGMELRPLGEVLTDLTRAAPPSYSLAPAGGGTATQDVVGNRYYVSRYHFFALECAGDEADRAENYDFLEDLAGWLEDQEDMGNYPELPGRYSVEGIAVQYATLYDISQNGAGLYEVQIELTIKKEAVSNG
;
A
#
# COMPACT_ATOMS: atom_id res chain seq x y z
N MET A 1 0.56 -3.73 -17.45
CA MET A 1 0.69 -3.22 -16.05
C MET A 1 -0.46 -3.76 -15.23
N SER A 2 -0.18 -4.25 -14.02
CA SER A 2 -1.22 -4.68 -13.09
C SER A 2 -1.66 -3.52 -12.19
N ILE A 3 -2.78 -3.71 -11.48
CA ILE A 3 -3.23 -2.72 -10.49
C ILE A 3 -2.18 -2.59 -9.36
N LEU A 4 -1.59 -3.71 -8.96
CA LEU A 4 -0.50 -3.71 -7.97
C LEU A 4 0.68 -2.84 -8.43
N GLN A 5 1.11 -2.99 -9.66
CA GLN A 5 2.21 -2.18 -10.23
C GLN A 5 1.85 -0.70 -10.28
N ALA A 6 0.61 -0.37 -10.63
CA ALA A 6 0.15 1.02 -10.66
C ALA A 6 0.17 1.65 -9.27
N LEU A 7 -0.27 0.90 -8.25
CA LEU A 7 -0.20 1.35 -6.85
C LEU A 7 1.25 1.49 -6.40
N GLN A 8 2.10 0.54 -6.78
CA GLN A 8 3.53 0.58 -6.46
C GLN A 8 4.18 1.87 -7.01
N GLU A 9 3.96 2.19 -8.28
CA GLU A 9 4.49 3.40 -8.89
C GLU A 9 3.98 4.67 -8.19
N PHE A 10 2.71 4.66 -7.81
CA PHE A 10 2.10 5.78 -7.09
C PHE A 10 2.76 5.99 -5.72
N LEU A 11 3.00 4.92 -4.97
CA LEU A 11 3.66 4.99 -3.67
C LEU A 11 5.12 5.41 -3.77
N GLU A 12 5.81 5.04 -4.86
CA GLU A 12 7.20 5.42 -5.07
C GLU A 12 7.38 6.92 -5.28
N ASP A 13 6.32 7.66 -5.58
CA ASP A 13 6.36 9.13 -5.63
C ASP A 13 6.47 9.75 -4.24
N TYR A 14 6.19 9.01 -3.18
CA TYR A 14 6.32 9.51 -1.82
C TYR A 14 7.79 9.50 -1.40
N GLU A 15 8.40 10.70 -1.36
CA GLU A 15 9.79 10.92 -0.94
C GLU A 15 10.83 10.02 -1.64
N GLY A 16 10.54 9.61 -2.87
CA GLY A 16 11.46 8.74 -3.61
C GLY A 16 11.60 7.33 -3.05
N MET A 17 10.58 6.87 -2.34
CA MET A 17 10.57 5.53 -1.76
C MET A 17 10.70 4.46 -2.83
N GLU A 18 11.57 3.47 -2.60
CA GLU A 18 11.75 2.34 -3.50
C GLU A 18 11.10 1.09 -2.92
N LEU A 19 10.25 0.42 -3.71
CA LEU A 19 9.58 -0.80 -3.30
C LEU A 19 10.30 -2.02 -3.85
N ARG A 20 10.54 -3.00 -2.99
CA ARG A 20 11.23 -4.26 -3.30
C ARG A 20 10.22 -5.41 -3.26
N PRO A 21 10.50 -6.53 -3.95
CA PRO A 21 9.65 -7.71 -3.83
C PRO A 21 9.49 -8.16 -2.37
N LEU A 22 8.28 -8.57 -2.00
CA LEU A 22 7.97 -8.97 -0.62
C LEU A 22 8.92 -10.06 -0.11
N GLY A 23 9.26 -11.03 -0.96
CA GLY A 23 10.18 -12.11 -0.57
C GLY A 23 11.55 -11.59 -0.13
N GLU A 24 12.07 -10.54 -0.77
CA GLU A 24 13.33 -9.92 -0.39
C GLU A 24 13.22 -9.22 0.96
N VAL A 25 12.11 -8.52 1.21
CA VAL A 25 11.89 -7.84 2.49
C VAL A 25 11.81 -8.85 3.63
N LEU A 26 11.10 -9.95 3.45
CA LEU A 26 10.99 -11.01 4.46
C LEU A 26 12.34 -11.70 4.70
N THR A 27 13.15 -11.86 3.66
CA THR A 27 14.51 -12.40 3.80
C THR A 27 15.40 -11.42 4.59
N ASP A 28 15.30 -10.14 4.28
CA ASP A 28 16.07 -9.10 4.95
C ASP A 28 15.73 -8.99 6.45
N LEU A 29 14.52 -9.37 6.87
CA LEU A 29 14.14 -9.39 8.27
C LEU A 29 15.12 -10.20 9.12
N THR A 30 15.63 -11.32 8.59
CA THR A 30 16.60 -12.16 9.28
C THR A 30 18.04 -11.66 9.15
N ARG A 31 18.30 -10.73 8.23
CA ARG A 31 19.64 -10.22 7.92
C ARG A 31 19.85 -8.77 8.39
N ALA A 32 18.81 -8.14 8.94
CA ALA A 32 18.83 -6.74 9.40
C ALA A 32 19.40 -5.79 8.34
N ALA A 33 18.74 -5.70 7.20
CA ALA A 33 19.09 -4.77 6.11
C ALA A 33 18.03 -3.68 5.91
N PRO A 34 17.56 -3.01 6.99
CA PRO A 34 16.62 -1.90 6.87
C PRO A 34 17.35 -0.63 6.38
N PRO A 35 16.59 0.34 5.83
CA PRO A 35 15.15 0.25 5.57
C PRO A 35 14.84 -0.50 4.27
N SER A 36 13.74 -1.22 4.26
CA SER A 36 13.24 -1.89 3.06
C SER A 36 11.71 -1.87 3.04
N TYR A 37 11.12 -1.66 1.87
CA TYR A 37 9.69 -1.49 1.71
C TYR A 37 9.15 -2.44 0.66
N SER A 38 7.94 -2.93 0.85
CA SER A 38 7.29 -3.83 -0.08
C SER A 38 5.77 -3.65 -0.08
N LEU A 39 5.13 -4.13 -1.11
CA LEU A 39 3.68 -4.07 -1.27
C LEU A 39 3.18 -5.44 -1.71
N ALA A 40 2.09 -5.90 -1.11
CA ALA A 40 1.49 -7.18 -1.44
C ALA A 40 -0.04 -7.09 -1.48
N PRO A 41 -0.70 -7.83 -2.39
CA PRO A 41 -2.15 -7.93 -2.36
C PRO A 41 -2.63 -8.60 -1.08
N ALA A 42 -3.75 -8.10 -0.54
CA ALA A 42 -4.34 -8.63 0.70
C ALA A 42 -5.80 -9.06 0.49
N GLY A 43 -6.17 -9.33 -0.75
CA GLY A 43 -7.53 -9.73 -1.09
C GLY A 43 -8.43 -8.57 -1.45
N GLY A 44 -9.71 -8.85 -1.66
CA GLY A 44 -10.66 -7.84 -2.04
C GLY A 44 -12.08 -8.21 -1.66
N GLY A 45 -12.96 -7.23 -1.76
CA GLY A 45 -14.37 -7.41 -1.49
C GLY A 45 -15.16 -7.86 -2.72
N THR A 46 -16.44 -8.11 -2.49
CA THR A 46 -17.37 -8.48 -3.56
C THR A 46 -17.61 -7.29 -4.49
N ALA A 47 -17.63 -7.54 -5.79
CA ALA A 47 -17.95 -6.51 -6.76
C ALA A 47 -19.45 -6.16 -6.70
N THR A 48 -19.75 -4.86 -6.85
CA THR A 48 -21.12 -4.39 -7.09
C THR A 48 -21.21 -3.87 -8.51
N GLN A 49 -22.41 -3.77 -9.05
CA GLN A 49 -22.64 -3.33 -10.43
C GLN A 49 -23.75 -2.29 -10.44
N ASP A 50 -23.55 -1.20 -11.18
CA ASP A 50 -24.58 -0.19 -11.33
C ASP A 50 -25.50 -0.52 -12.52
N VAL A 51 -26.50 0.32 -12.76
CA VAL A 51 -27.52 0.07 -13.77
C VAL A 51 -27.00 0.15 -15.20
N VAL A 52 -25.85 0.80 -15.43
CA VAL A 52 -25.24 0.88 -16.77
C VAL A 52 -24.13 -0.15 -16.96
N GLY A 53 -23.89 -1.02 -15.97
CA GLY A 53 -22.96 -2.13 -16.07
C GLY A 53 -21.57 -1.87 -15.56
N ASN A 54 -21.28 -0.70 -14.99
CA ASN A 54 -19.99 -0.45 -14.34
C ASN A 54 -19.88 -1.29 -13.07
N ARG A 55 -18.70 -1.82 -12.81
CA ARG A 55 -18.45 -2.63 -11.62
C ARG A 55 -17.55 -1.89 -10.64
N TYR A 56 -17.78 -2.13 -9.36
CA TYR A 56 -17.00 -1.51 -8.29
C TYR A 56 -16.43 -2.59 -7.39
N TYR A 57 -15.13 -2.50 -7.15
CA TYR A 57 -14.39 -3.46 -6.34
C TYR A 57 -13.74 -2.75 -5.17
N VAL A 58 -13.59 -3.48 -4.07
CA VAL A 58 -12.73 -3.06 -2.98
C VAL A 58 -11.51 -3.97 -3.01
N SER A 59 -10.33 -3.41 -3.23
CA SER A 59 -9.06 -4.16 -3.26
C SER A 59 -8.19 -3.70 -2.12
N ARG A 60 -7.64 -4.66 -1.38
CA ARG A 60 -6.79 -4.38 -0.22
C ARG A 60 -5.37 -4.76 -0.50
N TYR A 61 -4.45 -3.96 0.05
CA TYR A 61 -3.01 -4.16 -0.08
C TYR A 61 -2.35 -3.95 1.27
N HIS A 62 -1.29 -4.72 1.52
CA HIS A 62 -0.44 -4.51 2.67
C HIS A 62 0.86 -3.85 2.22
N PHE A 63 1.16 -2.69 2.79
CA PHE A 63 2.45 -2.06 2.67
C PHE A 63 3.29 -2.53 3.86
N PHE A 64 4.43 -3.15 3.58
CA PHE A 64 5.36 -3.62 4.60
C PHE A 64 6.58 -2.72 4.63
N ALA A 65 6.99 -2.34 5.83
CA ALA A 65 8.20 -1.57 6.06
C ALA A 65 9.11 -2.32 7.03
N LEU A 66 10.30 -2.67 6.58
CA LEU A 66 11.34 -3.23 7.42
C LEU A 66 12.23 -2.08 7.90
N GLU A 67 12.27 -1.87 9.20
CA GLU A 67 12.98 -0.76 9.82
C GLU A 67 13.82 -1.22 11.00
N CYS A 68 14.82 -0.43 11.41
CA CYS A 68 15.49 -0.65 12.67
C CYS A 68 14.50 -0.43 13.82
N ALA A 69 14.40 -1.37 14.75
CA ALA A 69 13.45 -1.31 15.86
C ALA A 69 14.08 -1.76 17.19
N GLY A 70 15.41 -1.57 17.31
CA GLY A 70 16.19 -2.05 18.45
C GLY A 70 15.91 -1.31 19.76
N ASP A 71 15.44 -0.05 19.69
CA ASP A 71 15.11 0.73 20.87
C ASP A 71 13.83 1.53 20.67
N GLU A 72 13.40 2.24 21.72
CA GLU A 72 12.16 3.01 21.68
C GLU A 72 12.25 4.21 20.73
N ALA A 73 13.42 4.83 20.60
CA ALA A 73 13.61 5.96 19.70
C ALA A 73 13.44 5.51 18.24
N ASP A 74 14.03 4.37 17.87
CA ASP A 74 13.86 3.80 16.54
C ASP A 74 12.40 3.51 16.25
N ARG A 75 11.70 2.89 17.21
CA ARG A 75 10.27 2.57 17.04
C ARG A 75 9.40 3.80 16.88
N ALA A 76 9.70 4.86 17.65
CA ALA A 76 8.97 6.12 17.56
C ALA A 76 9.17 6.76 16.17
N GLU A 77 10.40 6.79 15.67
CA GLU A 77 10.70 7.31 14.34
C GLU A 77 10.00 6.51 13.24
N ASN A 78 9.94 5.19 13.40
CA ASN A 78 9.29 4.31 12.44
C ASN A 78 7.78 4.60 12.38
N TYR A 79 7.13 4.76 13.53
CA TYR A 79 5.71 5.11 13.55
C TYR A 79 5.47 6.51 12.98
N ASP A 80 6.34 7.48 13.26
CA ASP A 80 6.24 8.81 12.69
C ASP A 80 6.28 8.75 11.16
N PHE A 81 7.22 7.99 10.59
CA PHE A 81 7.34 7.81 9.15
C PHE A 81 6.06 7.19 8.56
N LEU A 82 5.55 6.13 9.21
CA LEU A 82 4.39 5.41 8.69
C LEU A 82 3.09 6.22 8.85
N GLU A 83 2.98 7.01 9.92
CA GLU A 83 1.86 7.94 10.07
C GLU A 83 1.93 9.05 9.03
N ASP A 84 3.11 9.54 8.69
CA ASP A 84 3.30 10.53 7.64
C ASP A 84 2.90 9.94 6.28
N LEU A 85 3.26 8.69 5.99
CA LEU A 85 2.84 8.01 4.77
C LEU A 85 1.32 7.87 4.71
N ALA A 86 0.71 7.43 5.81
CA ALA A 86 -0.74 7.29 5.89
C ALA A 86 -1.43 8.65 5.70
N GLY A 87 -0.91 9.71 6.31
CA GLY A 87 -1.39 11.07 6.14
C GLY A 87 -1.27 11.55 4.70
N TRP A 88 -0.15 11.23 4.04
CA TRP A 88 0.03 11.55 2.63
C TRP A 88 -1.02 10.87 1.76
N LEU A 89 -1.33 9.60 2.05
CA LEU A 89 -2.38 8.86 1.33
C LEU A 89 -3.76 9.50 1.56
N GLU A 90 -4.05 9.91 2.77
CA GLU A 90 -5.30 10.62 3.07
C GLU A 90 -5.40 11.96 2.31
N ASP A 91 -4.26 12.67 2.18
CA ASP A 91 -4.19 13.91 1.40
C ASP A 91 -4.45 13.64 -0.08
N GLN A 92 -3.93 12.53 -0.62
CA GLN A 92 -4.20 12.14 -2.00
C GLN A 92 -5.71 11.88 -2.21
N GLU A 93 -6.36 11.23 -1.26
CA GLU A 93 -7.81 11.03 -1.28
C GLU A 93 -8.54 12.37 -1.30
N ASP A 94 -8.19 13.28 -0.42
CA ASP A 94 -8.83 14.60 -0.30
C ASP A 94 -8.68 15.43 -1.58
N MET A 95 -7.54 15.31 -2.25
CA MET A 95 -7.26 16.02 -3.51
C MET A 95 -7.81 15.29 -4.73
N GLY A 96 -8.30 14.07 -4.59
CA GLY A 96 -8.73 13.25 -5.71
C GLY A 96 -7.56 12.81 -6.59
N ASN A 97 -6.35 12.74 -6.05
CA ASN A 97 -5.17 12.33 -6.78
C ASN A 97 -4.93 10.83 -6.57
N TYR A 98 -5.30 10.03 -7.55
CA TYR A 98 -5.29 8.58 -7.47
C TYR A 98 -4.27 7.94 -8.42
N PRO A 99 -3.84 6.70 -8.13
CA PRO A 99 -3.05 5.94 -9.10
C PRO A 99 -3.78 5.79 -10.42
N GLU A 100 -3.05 5.91 -11.52
CA GLU A 100 -3.60 5.64 -12.84
C GLU A 100 -3.59 4.15 -13.11
N LEU A 101 -4.77 3.59 -13.34
CA LEU A 101 -4.92 2.15 -13.59
C LEU A 101 -5.00 1.84 -15.08
N PRO A 102 -4.61 0.62 -15.48
CA PRO A 102 -4.65 0.24 -16.89
C PRO A 102 -6.08 -0.06 -17.36
N GLY A 103 -6.31 0.10 -18.67
CA GLY A 103 -7.56 -0.31 -19.32
C GLY A 103 -8.77 0.50 -18.85
N ARG A 104 -9.82 -0.21 -18.48
CA ARG A 104 -11.10 0.37 -18.08
C ARG A 104 -11.23 0.62 -16.59
N TYR A 105 -10.15 0.42 -15.83
CA TYR A 105 -10.13 0.58 -14.38
C TYR A 105 -9.76 2.01 -13.98
N SER A 106 -10.40 2.50 -12.95
CA SER A 106 -10.03 3.76 -12.31
C SER A 106 -10.20 3.65 -10.80
N VAL A 107 -9.42 4.42 -10.05
CA VAL A 107 -9.56 4.47 -8.60
C VAL A 107 -10.60 5.53 -8.25
N GLU A 108 -11.56 5.16 -7.41
CA GLU A 108 -12.60 6.05 -6.91
C GLU A 108 -12.36 6.49 -5.47
N GLY A 109 -11.48 5.80 -4.76
CA GLY A 109 -11.19 6.13 -3.38
C GLY A 109 -10.01 5.37 -2.83
N ILE A 110 -9.32 5.97 -1.86
CA ILE A 110 -8.23 5.38 -1.11
C ILE A 110 -8.57 5.49 0.37
N ALA A 111 -8.48 4.37 1.10
CA ALA A 111 -8.56 4.36 2.55
C ALA A 111 -7.31 3.69 3.11
N VAL A 112 -6.89 4.11 4.27
CA VAL A 112 -5.67 3.60 4.88
C VAL A 112 -5.92 3.32 6.36
N GLN A 113 -5.36 2.20 6.84
CA GLN A 113 -5.31 1.89 8.27
C GLN A 113 -3.88 2.10 8.75
N TYR A 114 -3.75 2.72 9.90
CA TYR A 114 -2.46 3.07 10.45
C TYR A 114 -1.60 1.84 10.75
N ALA A 115 -0.31 2.10 10.84
CA ALA A 115 0.69 1.06 10.99
C ALA A 115 0.58 0.29 12.30
N THR A 116 0.85 -1.00 12.21
CA THR A 116 1.05 -1.84 13.38
C THR A 116 2.40 -2.53 13.24
N LEU A 117 3.05 -2.77 14.38
CA LEU A 117 4.26 -3.59 14.39
C LEU A 117 3.85 -5.05 14.21
N TYR A 118 4.32 -5.65 13.13
CA TYR A 118 3.96 -7.02 12.77
C TYR A 118 4.90 -8.03 13.44
N ASP A 119 6.20 -7.75 13.44
CA ASP A 119 7.20 -8.66 14.00
C ASP A 119 8.50 -7.93 14.32
N ILE A 120 9.28 -8.46 15.26
CA ILE A 120 10.62 -7.98 15.57
C ILE A 120 11.58 -9.17 15.47
N SER A 121 12.65 -9.02 14.69
CA SER A 121 13.69 -10.06 14.61
C SER A 121 14.66 -9.94 15.77
N GLN A 122 15.47 -11.00 15.97
CA GLN A 122 16.49 -11.04 17.04
C GLN A 122 17.61 -10.01 16.84
N ASN A 123 17.82 -9.54 15.61
CA ASN A 123 18.84 -8.55 15.29
C ASN A 123 18.33 -7.10 15.33
N GLY A 124 17.14 -6.89 15.88
CA GLY A 124 16.61 -5.55 16.09
C GLY A 124 15.90 -4.91 14.89
N ALA A 125 15.64 -5.66 13.83
CA ALA A 125 14.82 -5.19 12.72
C ALA A 125 13.33 -5.43 13.04
N GLY A 126 12.48 -4.46 12.75
CA GLY A 126 11.04 -4.57 12.91
C GLY A 126 10.32 -4.52 11.58
N LEU A 127 9.31 -5.37 11.42
CA LEU A 127 8.46 -5.38 10.25
C LEU A 127 7.12 -4.73 10.63
N TYR A 128 6.80 -3.64 9.96
CA TYR A 128 5.56 -2.88 10.16
C TYR A 128 4.64 -3.06 8.97
N GLU A 129 3.34 -2.97 9.23
CA GLU A 129 2.31 -3.14 8.21
C GLU A 129 1.36 -1.95 8.20
N VAL A 130 1.09 -1.42 7.01
CA VAL A 130 0.02 -0.45 6.76
C VAL A 130 -0.94 -1.07 5.77
N GLN A 131 -2.23 -1.05 6.07
CA GLN A 131 -3.22 -1.56 5.16
C GLN A 131 -3.78 -0.44 4.30
N ILE A 132 -3.77 -0.65 2.98
CA ILE A 132 -4.30 0.30 1.99
C ILE A 132 -5.47 -0.36 1.29
N GLU A 133 -6.58 0.38 1.20
CA GLU A 133 -7.78 -0.10 0.52
C GLU A 133 -8.10 0.83 -0.64
N LEU A 134 -8.25 0.26 -1.83
CA LEU A 134 -8.66 1.00 -3.02
C LEU A 134 -10.10 0.63 -3.38
N THR A 135 -10.93 1.64 -3.60
CA THR A 135 -12.20 1.45 -4.28
C THR A 135 -11.96 1.65 -5.77
N ILE A 136 -12.24 0.64 -6.57
CA ILE A 136 -11.89 0.61 -7.99
C ILE A 136 -13.16 0.46 -8.81
N LYS A 137 -13.30 1.30 -9.83
CA LYS A 137 -14.35 1.21 -10.81
C LYS A 137 -13.81 0.56 -12.08
N LYS A 138 -14.54 -0.41 -12.61
CA LYS A 138 -14.31 -0.96 -13.93
C LYS A 138 -15.46 -0.52 -14.83
N GLU A 139 -15.17 0.27 -15.84
CA GLU A 139 -16.20 0.75 -16.76
C GLU A 139 -16.80 -0.40 -17.56
N ALA A 140 -18.10 -0.28 -17.84
CA ALA A 140 -18.82 -1.24 -18.65
C ALA A 140 -18.25 -1.32 -20.06
N VAL A 141 -18.34 -2.48 -20.68
CA VAL A 141 -17.98 -2.65 -22.10
C VAL A 141 -18.94 -1.83 -22.94
N SER A 142 -18.38 -1.00 -23.84
CA SER A 142 -19.22 -0.26 -24.79
C SER A 142 -19.70 -1.19 -25.88
N ASN A 143 -21.00 -1.24 -26.09
CA ASN A 143 -21.64 -2.07 -27.12
C ASN A 143 -22.06 -1.25 -28.35
N GLY A 144 -21.55 -0.04 -28.45
CA GLY A 144 -21.96 0.86 -29.50
C GLY A 144 -21.05 0.91 -30.69
#